data_96099542d15711a481d34a22bbc7c49b
#
_entry.id   96099542d15711a481d34a22bbc7c49b
#
_cell.length_a   1.000
_cell.length_b   1.000
_cell.length_c   1.000
_cell.angle_alpha   90.00
_cell.angle_beta   90.00
_cell.angle_gamma   90.00
#
_symmetry.space_group_name_H-M   'P 1'
#
loop_
_entity.id
_entity.type
_entity.pdbx_description
1 polymer ?
#
loop_
_entity_poly.entity_id
_entity_poly.type
_entity_poly.pdbx_seq_one_letter_code
_entity_poly.pdbx_strand_id
1 'polypeptide(L)'
;MHRIRQSIQFYGRVQGVGFRYKLGYLADKYSVTGWARNEYDGSVSTELQGLEEDIDKIVQALYNDRYIENDDIRRREISVDEEERRFGVRY
;
A
#
# COMPACT_ATOMS: atom_id res chain seq x y z
N MET A 1 -5.67 6.79 -20.03
CA MET A 1 -5.68 6.11 -18.71
C MET A 1 -5.09 7.05 -17.70
N HIS A 2 -5.68 7.09 -16.53
CA HIS A 2 -5.44 8.12 -15.56
C HIS A 2 -4.85 7.52 -14.29
N ARG A 3 -3.64 7.95 -13.93
CA ARG A 3 -3.01 7.54 -12.67
C ARG A 3 -3.52 8.41 -11.54
N ILE A 4 -3.72 7.79 -10.39
CA ILE A 4 -4.00 8.51 -9.15
C ILE A 4 -2.98 8.10 -8.11
N ARG A 5 -2.91 8.84 -7.03
CA ARG A 5 -2.08 8.49 -5.88
C ARG A 5 -2.95 8.52 -4.64
N GLN A 6 -2.83 7.50 -3.82
CA GLN A 6 -3.56 7.43 -2.55
C GLN A 6 -2.59 7.26 -1.40
N SER A 7 -2.87 7.98 -0.33
CA SER A 7 -2.24 7.74 0.97
C SER A 7 -3.14 6.75 1.70
N ILE A 8 -2.58 5.63 2.13
CA ILE A 8 -3.35 4.56 2.76
C ILE A 8 -2.66 4.17 4.05
N GLN A 9 -3.45 4.14 5.14
CA GLN A 9 -2.97 3.75 6.46
C GLN A 9 -3.66 2.45 6.83
N PHE A 10 -2.86 1.44 7.20
CA PHE A 10 -3.36 0.13 7.59
C PHE A 10 -3.16 -0.04 9.09
N TYR A 11 -4.25 -0.33 9.80
CA TYR A 11 -4.23 -0.58 11.25
C TYR A 11 -4.60 -2.02 11.53
N GLY A 12 -4.04 -2.58 12.59
CA GLY A 12 -4.31 -3.94 12.99
C GLY A 12 -3.03 -4.72 13.15
N ARG A 13 -3.07 -6.02 12.90
CA ARG A 13 -1.90 -6.88 12.95
C ARG A 13 -1.24 -6.87 11.57
N VAL A 14 -0.49 -5.80 11.31
CA VAL A 14 0.06 -5.52 9.99
C VAL A 14 1.58 -5.47 9.97
N GLN A 15 2.24 -5.40 11.12
CA GLN A 15 3.70 -5.47 11.19
C GLN A 15 4.13 -6.88 11.58
N GLY A 16 5.30 -7.32 11.09
CA GLY A 16 5.86 -8.61 11.45
C GLY A 16 5.17 -9.81 10.82
N VAL A 17 4.29 -9.58 9.84
CA VAL A 17 3.52 -10.65 9.17
C VAL A 17 3.79 -10.68 7.66
N GLY A 18 4.89 -10.06 7.22
CA GLY A 18 5.25 -10.03 5.81
C GLY A 18 4.45 -9.02 4.99
N PHE A 19 3.82 -8.06 5.65
CA PHE A 19 2.92 -7.10 4.99
C PHE A 19 3.65 -6.29 3.92
N ARG A 20 4.80 -5.68 4.27
CA ARG A 20 5.52 -4.83 3.31
C ARG A 20 6.08 -5.64 2.15
N TYR A 21 6.49 -6.88 2.41
CA TYR A 21 6.94 -7.77 1.36
C TYR A 21 5.81 -8.08 0.38
N LYS A 22 4.65 -8.45 0.92
CA LYS A 22 3.48 -8.76 0.08
C LYS A 22 3.03 -7.54 -0.70
N LEU A 23 3.03 -6.38 -0.06
CA LEU A 23 2.66 -5.13 -0.73
C LEU A 23 3.61 -4.83 -1.89
N GLY A 24 4.93 -5.01 -1.69
CA GLY A 24 5.90 -4.81 -2.75
C GLY A 24 5.69 -5.75 -3.93
N TYR A 25 5.40 -7.02 -3.63
CA TYR A 25 5.08 -8.00 -4.67
C TYR A 25 3.86 -7.59 -5.48
N LEU A 26 2.80 -7.17 -4.79
CA LEU A 26 1.55 -6.76 -5.45
C LEU A 26 1.75 -5.48 -6.26
N ALA A 27 2.49 -4.53 -5.71
CA ALA A 27 2.78 -3.28 -6.42
C ALA A 27 3.51 -3.57 -7.73
N ASP A 28 4.51 -4.45 -7.68
CA ASP A 28 5.25 -4.84 -8.87
C ASP A 28 4.33 -5.55 -9.87
N LYS A 29 3.50 -6.46 -9.38
CA LYS A 29 2.57 -7.22 -10.22
C LYS A 29 1.62 -6.31 -11.00
N TYR A 30 1.14 -5.26 -10.38
CA TYR A 30 0.15 -4.36 -10.97
C TYR A 30 0.75 -3.06 -11.50
N SER A 31 2.08 -2.97 -11.55
CA SER A 31 2.78 -1.76 -12.02
C SER A 31 2.37 -0.52 -11.23
N VAL A 32 2.20 -0.68 -9.92
CA VAL A 32 1.89 0.40 -8.99
C VAL A 32 3.19 0.81 -8.31
N THR A 33 3.43 2.11 -8.21
CA THR A 33 4.60 2.63 -7.52
C THR A 33 4.19 3.19 -6.16
N GLY A 34 5.15 3.52 -5.32
CA GLY A 34 4.86 4.08 -4.02
C GLY A 34 5.87 3.65 -2.98
N TRP A 35 5.42 3.64 -1.74
CA TRP A 35 6.29 3.24 -0.63
C TRP A 35 5.43 2.74 0.53
N ALA A 36 6.09 2.02 1.44
CA ALA A 36 5.47 1.56 2.68
C ALA A 36 6.46 1.73 3.83
N ARG A 37 5.95 2.09 5.00
CA ARG A 37 6.75 2.30 6.19
C ARG A 37 5.99 1.82 7.43
N ASN A 38 6.67 1.03 8.27
CA ASN A 38 6.13 0.71 9.59
C ASN A 38 6.15 1.95 10.47
N GLU A 39 5.02 2.23 11.12
CA GLU A 39 4.92 3.35 12.04
C GLU A 39 5.13 2.87 13.46
N TYR A 40 5.44 3.82 14.34
CA TYR A 40 5.73 3.54 15.73
C TYR A 40 4.55 2.93 16.46
N ASP A 41 3.33 3.29 16.06
CA ASP A 41 2.11 2.81 16.71
C ASP A 41 1.65 1.42 16.26
N GLY A 42 2.46 0.75 15.42
CA GLY A 42 2.14 -0.59 14.91
C GLY A 42 1.41 -0.58 13.57
N SER A 43 1.01 0.57 13.08
CA SER A 43 0.36 0.68 11.77
C SER A 43 1.40 0.67 10.66
N VAL A 44 0.91 0.56 9.40
CA VAL A 44 1.74 0.72 8.21
C VAL A 44 1.18 1.88 7.40
N SER A 45 2.03 2.85 7.13
CA SER A 45 1.72 3.95 6.23
C SER A 45 2.20 3.60 4.83
N THR A 46 1.38 3.93 3.83
CA THR A 46 1.78 3.70 2.45
C THR A 46 1.22 4.79 1.55
N GLU A 47 1.89 5.00 0.44
CA GLU A 47 1.34 5.74 -0.69
C GLU A 47 1.46 4.86 -1.90
N LEU A 48 0.40 4.75 -2.67
CA LEU A 48 0.34 3.91 -3.87
C LEU A 48 -0.12 4.75 -5.05
N GLN A 49 0.55 4.59 -6.17
CA GLN A 49 0.30 5.37 -7.37
C GLN A 49 0.16 4.47 -8.58
N GLY A 50 -0.92 4.60 -9.30
CA GLY A 50 -1.21 3.82 -10.48
C GLY A 50 -2.66 3.99 -10.86
N LEU A 51 -3.21 3.01 -11.59
CA LEU A 51 -4.63 3.00 -11.91
C LEU A 51 -5.42 2.68 -10.65
N GLU A 52 -6.53 3.36 -10.46
CA GLU A 52 -7.37 3.17 -9.28
C GLU A 52 -7.77 1.72 -9.11
N GLU A 53 -8.16 1.05 -10.19
CA GLU A 53 -8.56 -0.35 -10.12
C GLU A 53 -7.43 -1.26 -9.64
N ASP A 54 -6.19 -0.94 -9.99
CA ASP A 54 -5.04 -1.74 -9.56
C ASP A 54 -4.74 -1.51 -8.08
N ILE A 55 -4.85 -0.27 -7.63
CA ILE A 55 -4.71 0.04 -6.20
C ILE A 55 -5.78 -0.69 -5.40
N ASP A 56 -7.03 -0.69 -5.89
CA ASP A 56 -8.13 -1.40 -5.23
C ASP A 56 -7.85 -2.90 -5.13
N LYS A 57 -7.29 -3.51 -6.18
CA LYS A 57 -6.94 -4.93 -6.17
C LYS A 57 -5.88 -5.22 -5.12
N ILE A 58 -4.90 -4.35 -4.98
CA ILE A 58 -3.85 -4.50 -3.97
C ILE A 58 -4.45 -4.43 -2.58
N VAL A 59 -5.26 -3.42 -2.31
CA VAL A 59 -5.89 -3.26 -0.99
C VAL A 59 -6.77 -4.47 -0.67
N GLN A 60 -7.53 -4.94 -1.65
CA GLN A 60 -8.40 -6.11 -1.46
C GLN A 60 -7.58 -7.36 -1.16
N ALA A 61 -6.46 -7.56 -1.85
CA ALA A 61 -5.60 -8.71 -1.61
C ALA A 61 -5.00 -8.69 -0.20
N LEU A 62 -4.61 -7.50 0.28
CA LEU A 62 -4.08 -7.36 1.63
C LEU A 62 -5.17 -7.59 2.68
N TYR A 63 -6.38 -7.10 2.41
CA TYR A 63 -7.51 -7.30 3.31
C TYR A 63 -7.88 -8.78 3.45
N ASN A 64 -7.77 -9.52 2.36
CA ASN A 64 -8.14 -10.94 2.33
C ASN A 64 -7.01 -11.88 2.72
N ASP A 65 -5.82 -11.36 3.02
CA ASP A 65 -4.69 -12.21 3.39
C ASP A 65 -4.91 -12.83 4.75
N ARG A 66 -4.71 -14.16 4.84
CA ARG A 66 -4.99 -14.91 6.07
C ARG A 66 -4.05 -14.58 7.23
N TYR A 67 -2.88 -14.03 6.93
CA TYR A 67 -1.88 -13.71 7.96
C TYR A 67 -1.89 -12.25 8.38
N ILE A 68 -2.71 -11.42 7.71
CA ILE A 68 -2.80 -9.99 7.97
C ILE A 68 -4.19 -9.71 8.53
N GLU A 69 -4.24 -9.09 9.71
CA GLU A 69 -5.51 -8.68 10.31
C GLU A 69 -5.62 -7.17 10.18
N ASN A 70 -6.57 -6.73 9.37
CA ASN A 70 -6.83 -5.31 9.15
C ASN A 70 -8.03 -4.89 10.01
N ASP A 71 -7.78 -4.08 11.03
CA ASP A 71 -8.84 -3.54 11.87
C ASP A 71 -9.46 -2.31 11.25
N ASP A 72 -8.66 -1.52 10.55
CA ASP A 72 -9.11 -0.29 9.90
C ASP A 72 -8.16 0.03 8.75
N ILE A 73 -8.71 0.50 7.65
CA ILE A 73 -7.94 0.94 6.49
C ILE A 73 -8.46 2.32 6.11
N ARG A 74 -7.59 3.31 6.16
CA ARG A 74 -7.95 4.70 5.83
C ARG A 74 -7.26 5.12 4.55
N ARG A 75 -8.04 5.59 3.59
CA ARG A 75 -7.57 5.95 2.27
C ARG A 75 -7.98 7.37 1.93
N ARG A 76 -7.09 8.11 1.29
CA ARG A 76 -7.45 9.38 0.68
C ARG A 76 -6.59 9.63 -0.55
N GLU A 77 -7.15 10.31 -1.52
CA GLU A 77 -6.42 10.65 -2.73
C GLU A 77 -5.53 11.86 -2.46
N ILE A 78 -4.31 11.80 -2.98
CA ILE A 78 -3.32 12.87 -2.89
C ILE A 78 -2.74 13.12 -4.28
N SER A 79 -1.88 14.12 -4.39
CA SER A 79 -1.27 14.49 -5.67
C SER A 79 -0.31 13.42 -6.16
N VAL A 80 -0.31 13.20 -7.47
CA VAL A 80 0.61 12.28 -8.13
C VAL A 80 2.04 12.81 -8.01
N ASP A 81 2.99 11.91 -7.80
CA ASP A 81 4.43 12.21 -7.84
C ASP A 81 4.96 11.78 -9.20
N GLU A 82 5.19 12.74 -10.07
CA GLU A 82 5.59 12.46 -11.45
C GLU A 82 6.98 11.86 -11.57
N GLU A 83 7.81 11.95 -10.53
CA GLU A 83 9.17 11.46 -10.57
C GLU A 83 9.33 10.06 -9.99
N GLU A 84 8.29 9.52 -9.37
CA GLU A 84 8.37 8.19 -8.78
C GLU A 84 8.38 7.13 -9.87
N ARG A 85 9.27 6.14 -9.73
CA ARG A 85 9.47 5.12 -10.76
C ARG A 85 9.22 3.70 -10.27
N ARG A 86 9.22 3.47 -8.96
CA ARG A 86 9.06 2.12 -8.42
C ARG A 86 8.52 2.17 -7.00
N PHE A 87 8.21 0.99 -6.49
CA PHE A 87 7.81 0.82 -5.11
C PHE A 87 9.04 0.57 -4.24
N GLY A 88 9.05 1.12 -3.04
CA GLY A 88 10.13 0.90 -2.09
C GLY A 88 9.64 0.87 -0.65
N VAL A 89 10.47 0.31 0.23
CA VAL A 89 10.18 0.27 1.66
C VAL A 89 11.00 1.36 2.33
N ARG A 90 10.36 2.13 3.20
CA ARG A 90 11.01 3.18 3.97
C ARG A 90 11.13 2.75 5.43
N TYR A 91 12.16 3.25 6.07
CA TYR A 91 12.45 2.99 7.48
C TYR A 91 12.49 4.32 8.28
#